data_95ba98bd73211cd68621927205b3bffb
#
_entry.id   95ba98bd73211cd68621927205b3bffb
#
_cell.length_a   1.000
_cell.length_b   1.000
_cell.length_c   1.000
_cell.angle_alpha   90.00
_cell.angle_beta   90.00
_cell.angle_gamma   90.00
#
_symmetry.space_group_name_H-M   'P 1'
#
loop_
_entity.id
_entity.type
_entity.pdbx_description
1 polymer ?
#
loop_
_entity_poly.entity_id
_entity_poly.type
_entity_poly.pdbx_seq_one_letter_code
_entity_poly.pdbx_strand_id
1 'polypeptide(L)'
;MIALSSHASELDMIFDEYRTQGVRTFDPTAGETLWRQDFGGKSCTSCHAESPRKSGRHERTGKPIEPIAPSVNPERLTDLRQMKKWLLRNCKSTLGRECTAQEKGDVLTWLRDQ
;
A
#
# COMPACT_ATOMS: atom_id res chain seq x y z
N MET A 1 -27.29 17.29 22.32
CA MET A 1 -26.74 16.76 21.07
C MET A 1 -25.25 16.57 21.22
N ILE A 2 -24.80 15.34 21.15
CA ILE A 2 -23.38 15.04 21.25
C ILE A 2 -22.77 15.13 19.86
N ALA A 3 -21.86 16.06 19.67
CA ALA A 3 -21.10 16.15 18.43
C ALA A 3 -20.12 14.99 18.38
N LEU A 4 -20.31 14.11 17.40
CA LEU A 4 -19.32 13.06 17.11
C LEU A 4 -18.17 13.74 16.38
N SER A 5 -17.04 13.93 17.05
CA SER A 5 -15.83 14.33 16.36
C SER A 5 -15.27 13.09 15.65
N SER A 6 -15.34 13.08 14.32
CA SER A 6 -14.67 12.06 13.54
C SER A 6 -13.19 12.44 13.41
N HIS A 7 -12.31 11.58 13.90
CA HIS A 7 -10.89 11.75 13.64
C HIS A 7 -10.57 11.13 12.29
N ALA A 8 -9.82 11.85 11.48
CA ALA A 8 -9.28 11.30 10.24
C ALA A 8 -8.37 10.10 10.59
N SER A 9 -8.53 9.00 9.88
CA SER A 9 -7.64 7.86 10.04
C SER A 9 -6.24 8.23 9.53
N GLU A 10 -5.22 7.45 9.94
CA GLU A 10 -3.88 7.67 9.44
C GLU A 10 -3.78 7.37 7.94
N LEU A 11 -4.61 6.46 7.44
CA LEU A 11 -4.73 6.23 6.00
C LEU A 11 -5.28 7.47 5.29
N ASP A 12 -6.30 8.13 5.85
CA ASP A 12 -6.81 9.38 5.30
C ASP A 12 -5.74 10.47 5.30
N MET A 13 -4.91 10.51 6.33
CA MET A 13 -3.80 11.47 6.41
C MET A 13 -2.81 11.29 5.26
N ILE A 14 -2.46 10.05 4.94
CA ILE A 14 -1.51 9.79 3.84
C ILE A 14 -2.11 10.17 2.49
N PHE A 15 -3.40 9.92 2.26
CA PHE A 15 -4.09 10.38 1.06
C PHE A 15 -4.10 11.90 0.95
N ASP A 16 -4.32 12.60 2.07
CA ASP A 16 -4.27 14.06 2.09
C ASP A 16 -2.88 14.59 1.75
N GLU A 17 -1.82 13.93 2.22
CA GLU A 17 -0.46 14.30 1.83
C GLU A 17 -0.26 14.18 0.32
N TYR A 18 -0.77 13.12 -0.30
CA TYR A 18 -0.66 12.95 -1.75
C TYR A 18 -1.45 14.02 -2.51
N ARG A 19 -2.61 14.42 -1.98
CA ARG A 19 -3.38 15.54 -2.56
C ARG A 19 -2.62 16.85 -2.51
N THR A 20 -1.92 17.13 -1.42
CA THR A 20 -1.08 18.34 -1.33
C THR A 20 0.09 18.30 -2.32
N GLN A 21 0.49 17.11 -2.77
CA GLN A 21 1.52 16.92 -3.79
C GLN A 21 0.96 16.97 -5.22
N GLY A 22 -0.33 17.26 -5.38
CA GLY A 22 -0.97 17.47 -6.67
C GLY A 22 -1.81 16.31 -7.20
N VAL A 23 -1.95 15.22 -6.43
CA VAL A 23 -2.80 14.10 -6.85
C VAL A 23 -4.27 14.50 -6.68
N ARG A 24 -5.06 14.40 -7.74
CA ARG A 24 -6.47 14.78 -7.73
C ARG A 24 -7.41 13.63 -7.40
N THR A 25 -7.13 12.46 -7.98
CA THR A 25 -7.95 11.26 -7.78
C THR A 25 -7.06 10.05 -7.67
N PHE A 26 -7.57 9.01 -7.02
CA PHE A 26 -6.86 7.73 -6.87
C PHE A 26 -7.60 6.67 -7.66
N ASP A 27 -6.84 5.85 -8.39
CA ASP A 27 -7.39 4.82 -9.27
C ASP A 27 -7.02 3.42 -8.75
N PRO A 28 -7.97 2.67 -8.15
CA PRO A 28 -7.68 1.34 -7.65
C PRO A 28 -7.30 0.35 -8.76
N THR A 29 -7.81 0.53 -9.98
CA THR A 29 -7.43 -0.33 -11.10
C THR A 29 -5.96 -0.15 -11.45
N ALA A 30 -5.48 1.10 -11.50
CA ALA A 30 -4.06 1.39 -11.70
C ALA A 30 -3.23 0.85 -10.53
N GLY A 31 -3.76 0.89 -9.32
CA GLY A 31 -3.11 0.33 -8.13
C GLY A 31 -2.93 -1.18 -8.23
N GLU A 32 -3.95 -1.90 -8.68
CA GLU A 32 -3.85 -3.34 -8.91
C GLU A 32 -2.86 -3.66 -10.01
N THR A 33 -2.87 -2.89 -11.08
CA THR A 33 -1.91 -3.07 -12.19
C THR A 33 -0.47 -2.93 -11.68
N LEU A 34 -0.21 -1.90 -10.88
CA LEU A 34 1.10 -1.69 -10.28
C LEU A 34 1.50 -2.86 -9.37
N TRP A 35 0.57 -3.36 -8.56
CA TRP A 35 0.81 -4.48 -7.66
C TRP A 35 1.28 -5.73 -8.41
N ARG A 36 0.70 -6.00 -9.57
CA ARG A 36 0.98 -7.19 -10.37
C ARG A 36 2.07 -7.00 -11.41
N GLN A 37 2.50 -5.76 -11.65
CA GLN A 37 3.45 -5.46 -12.70
C GLN A 37 4.83 -6.06 -12.41
N ASP A 38 5.44 -6.63 -13.44
CA ASP A 38 6.79 -7.17 -13.39
C ASP A 38 7.79 -6.06 -13.72
N PHE A 39 8.71 -5.82 -12.80
CA PHE A 39 9.80 -4.86 -12.95
C PHE A 39 11.13 -5.61 -13.04
N GLY A 40 11.41 -6.19 -14.19
CA GLY A 40 12.66 -6.92 -14.39
C GLY A 40 12.77 -8.19 -13.54
N GLY A 41 11.67 -8.92 -13.38
CA GLY A 41 11.61 -10.15 -12.59
C GLY A 41 11.14 -9.95 -11.15
N LYS A 42 10.83 -8.72 -10.75
CA LYS A 42 10.33 -8.40 -9.41
C LYS A 42 8.96 -7.76 -9.51
N SER A 43 8.08 -8.11 -8.58
CA SER A 43 6.77 -7.49 -8.41
C SER A 43 6.42 -7.44 -6.93
N CYS A 44 5.38 -6.69 -6.57
CA CYS A 44 4.88 -6.71 -5.20
C CYS A 44 4.43 -8.13 -4.80
N THR A 45 3.93 -8.89 -5.76
CA THR A 45 3.51 -10.29 -5.55
C THR A 45 4.67 -11.24 -5.27
N SER A 46 5.90 -10.86 -5.59
CA SER A 46 7.08 -11.70 -5.29
C SER A 46 7.24 -11.98 -3.80
N CYS A 47 6.81 -11.03 -2.94
CA CYS A 47 6.87 -11.18 -1.49
C CYS A 47 5.48 -11.31 -0.86
N HIS A 48 4.48 -10.62 -1.39
CA HIS A 48 3.15 -10.52 -0.78
C HIS A 48 2.14 -11.56 -1.27
N ALA A 49 2.56 -12.52 -2.09
CA ALA A 49 1.70 -13.47 -2.80
C ALA A 49 0.81 -12.77 -3.85
N GLU A 50 0.10 -13.56 -4.65
CA GLU A 50 -0.77 -13.01 -5.70
C GLU A 50 -1.98 -12.27 -5.12
N SER A 51 -2.53 -12.79 -4.02
CA SER A 51 -3.64 -12.17 -3.32
C SER A 51 -3.14 -11.45 -2.07
N PRO A 52 -3.51 -10.17 -1.87
CA PRO A 52 -3.20 -9.46 -0.63
C PRO A 52 -3.80 -10.09 0.63
N ARG A 53 -4.78 -10.98 0.48
CA ARG A 53 -5.44 -11.68 1.57
C ARG A 53 -4.67 -12.89 2.07
N LYS A 54 -3.63 -13.30 1.36
CA LYS A 54 -2.79 -14.43 1.72
C LYS A 54 -1.48 -13.97 2.31
N SER A 55 -0.90 -14.80 3.18
CA SER A 55 0.45 -14.58 3.69
C SER A 55 1.45 -14.71 2.56
N GLY A 56 2.46 -13.84 2.57
CA GLY A 56 3.57 -13.88 1.65
C GLY A 56 4.83 -14.36 2.34
N ARG A 57 5.94 -14.23 1.63
CA ARG A 57 7.26 -14.59 2.13
C ARG A 57 8.30 -13.69 1.48
N HIS A 58 9.18 -13.13 2.29
CA HIS A 58 10.24 -12.28 1.77
C HIS A 58 11.11 -13.06 0.80
N GLU A 59 11.27 -12.54 -0.41
CA GLU A 59 11.96 -13.24 -1.50
C GLU A 59 13.40 -13.62 -1.16
N ARG A 60 14.11 -12.73 -0.45
CA ARG A 60 15.53 -12.94 -0.11
C ARG A 60 15.73 -13.67 1.21
N THR A 61 15.02 -13.27 2.26
CA THR A 61 15.25 -13.79 3.62
C THR A 61 14.39 -15.01 3.95
N GLY A 62 13.32 -15.26 3.20
CA GLY A 62 12.37 -16.33 3.47
C GLY A 62 11.47 -16.05 4.67
N LYS A 63 11.57 -14.89 5.31
CA LYS A 63 10.71 -14.55 6.44
C LYS A 63 9.26 -14.44 6.01
N PRO A 64 8.32 -15.01 6.78
CA PRO A 64 6.91 -14.90 6.47
C PRO A 64 6.44 -13.44 6.58
N ILE A 65 5.54 -13.05 5.69
CA ILE A 65 4.91 -11.73 5.68
C ILE A 65 3.42 -11.95 5.87
N GLU A 66 2.85 -11.34 6.90
CA GLU A 66 1.42 -11.43 7.15
C GLU A 66 0.61 -10.80 6.02
N PRO A 67 -0.65 -11.22 5.82
CA PRO A 67 -1.50 -10.64 4.79
C PRO A 67 -1.57 -9.13 4.91
N ILE A 68 -1.56 -8.43 3.78
CA ILE A 68 -1.62 -6.97 3.75
C ILE A 68 -3.06 -6.45 3.65
N ALA A 69 -4.02 -7.32 3.33
CA ALA A 69 -5.42 -6.92 3.19
C ALA A 69 -6.06 -6.61 4.55
N PRO A 70 -6.65 -5.42 4.73
CA PRO A 70 -7.31 -5.07 5.99
C PRO A 70 -8.45 -6.00 6.39
N SER A 71 -9.14 -6.64 5.43
CA SER A 71 -10.22 -7.58 5.73
C SER A 71 -9.75 -8.82 6.48
N VAL A 72 -8.48 -9.19 6.31
CA VAL A 72 -7.87 -10.37 6.96
C VAL A 72 -6.97 -9.95 8.10
N ASN A 73 -6.34 -8.79 7.98
CA ASN A 73 -5.42 -8.25 8.98
C ASN A 73 -5.79 -6.78 9.26
N PRO A 74 -6.71 -6.53 10.21
CA PRO A 74 -7.25 -5.19 10.46
C PRO A 74 -6.22 -4.14 10.89
N GLU A 75 -5.03 -4.56 11.32
CA GLU A 75 -3.97 -3.63 11.71
C GLU A 75 -3.24 -3.02 10.51
N ARG A 76 -3.39 -3.60 9.32
CA ARG A 76 -2.78 -3.08 8.12
C ARG A 76 -3.40 -1.74 7.72
N LEU A 77 -2.57 -0.86 7.16
CA LEU A 77 -2.95 0.47 6.67
C LEU A 77 -3.51 1.37 7.76
N THR A 78 -3.05 1.19 9.00
CA THR A 78 -3.51 1.98 10.15
C THR A 78 -2.43 2.87 10.75
N ASP A 79 -1.18 2.67 10.39
CA ASP A 79 -0.03 3.42 10.95
C ASP A 79 0.67 4.20 9.85
N LEU A 80 0.61 5.54 9.94
CA LEU A 80 1.17 6.45 8.95
C LEU A 80 2.67 6.24 8.73
N ARG A 81 3.43 6.11 9.80
CA ARG A 81 4.89 5.93 9.71
C ARG A 81 5.25 4.60 9.06
N GLN A 82 4.52 3.54 9.41
CA GLN A 82 4.73 2.21 8.84
C GLN A 82 4.39 2.21 7.35
N MET A 83 3.29 2.81 6.96
CA MET A 83 2.91 2.91 5.54
C MET A 83 3.98 3.65 4.74
N LYS A 84 4.46 4.79 5.22
CA LYS A 84 5.52 5.55 4.55
C LYS A 84 6.81 4.77 4.43
N LYS A 85 7.22 4.11 5.52
CA LYS A 85 8.45 3.32 5.57
C LYS A 85 8.42 2.16 4.58
N TRP A 86 7.35 1.38 4.60
CA TRP A 86 7.25 0.19 3.76
C TRP A 86 7.03 0.53 2.29
N LEU A 87 6.27 1.58 1.98
CA LEU A 87 6.13 2.05 0.61
C LEU A 87 7.48 2.49 0.04
N LEU A 88 8.27 3.24 0.81
CA LEU A 88 9.60 3.66 0.40
C LEU A 88 10.50 2.46 0.10
N ARG A 89 10.58 1.52 1.02
CA ARG A 89 11.43 0.33 0.88
C ARG A 89 10.99 -0.59 -0.26
N ASN A 90 9.70 -0.88 -0.31
CA ASN A 90 9.16 -1.80 -1.29
C ASN A 90 9.23 -1.24 -2.71
N CYS A 91 8.97 0.04 -2.89
CA CYS A 91 9.13 0.68 -4.20
C CYS A 91 10.59 0.66 -4.66
N LYS A 92 11.53 1.03 -3.79
CA LYS A 92 12.95 0.98 -4.13
C LYS A 92 13.41 -0.44 -4.48
N SER A 93 12.97 -1.41 -3.72
CA SER A 93 13.35 -2.80 -3.94
C SER A 93 12.73 -3.39 -5.21
N THR A 94 11.48 -3.08 -5.49
CA THR A 94 10.72 -3.67 -6.59
C THR A 94 10.89 -2.90 -7.89
N LEU A 95 10.72 -1.57 -7.85
CA LEU A 95 10.78 -0.71 -9.02
C LEU A 95 12.19 -0.18 -9.31
N GLY A 96 13.08 -0.24 -8.33
CA GLY A 96 14.40 0.39 -8.43
C GLY A 96 14.38 1.91 -8.24
N ARG A 97 13.26 2.47 -7.80
CA ARG A 97 13.06 3.90 -7.53
C ARG A 97 11.95 4.09 -6.51
N GLU A 98 11.82 5.30 -6.00
CA GLU A 98 10.65 5.66 -5.21
C GLU A 98 9.40 5.67 -6.10
N CYS A 99 8.26 5.28 -5.54
CA CYS A 99 6.99 5.45 -6.21
C CYS A 99 6.56 6.91 -6.17
N THR A 100 5.83 7.36 -7.18
CA THR A 100 5.22 8.68 -7.18
C THR A 100 4.06 8.71 -6.17
N ALA A 101 3.62 9.90 -5.79
CA ALA A 101 2.44 10.06 -4.93
C ALA A 101 1.20 9.42 -5.55
N GLN A 102 1.03 9.55 -6.87
CA GLN A 102 -0.05 8.91 -7.61
C GLN A 102 0.00 7.39 -7.49
N GLU A 103 1.17 6.80 -7.73
CA GLU A 103 1.35 5.34 -7.64
C GLU A 103 1.07 4.83 -6.23
N LYS A 104 1.59 5.52 -5.21
CA LYS A 104 1.34 5.15 -3.82
C LYS A 104 -0.13 5.23 -3.46
N GLY A 105 -0.79 6.31 -3.85
CA GLY A 105 -2.22 6.50 -3.59
C GLY A 105 -3.08 5.47 -4.31
N ASP A 106 -2.75 5.15 -5.55
CA ASP A 106 -3.50 4.17 -6.33
C ASP A 106 -3.42 2.77 -5.71
N VAL A 107 -2.21 2.33 -5.34
CA VAL A 107 -2.04 1.01 -4.73
C VAL A 107 -2.68 0.93 -3.34
N LEU A 108 -2.58 1.98 -2.54
CA LEU A 108 -3.24 2.02 -1.23
C LEU A 108 -4.76 1.99 -1.35
N THR A 109 -5.31 2.69 -2.34
CA THR A 109 -6.76 2.69 -2.60
C THR A 109 -7.25 1.28 -2.95
N TRP A 110 -6.50 0.57 -3.78
CA TRP A 110 -6.83 -0.82 -4.11
C TRP A 110 -6.67 -1.75 -2.90
N LEU A 111 -5.57 -1.64 -2.16
CA LEU A 111 -5.31 -2.48 -0.98
C LEU A 111 -6.35 -2.27 0.12
N ARG A 112 -6.81 -1.04 0.31
CA ARG A 112 -7.81 -0.71 1.33
C ARG A 112 -9.07 -1.55 1.17
N ASP A 113 -9.45 -1.83 -0.06
CA ASP A 113 -10.68 -2.55 -0.40
C ASP A 113 -10.48 -4.08 -0.45
N GLN A 114 -9.30 -4.56 -0.12
CA GLN A 114 -9.00 -6.00 -0.05
C GLN A 114 -9.19 -6.55 1.40
#